data_18c8f1f1319b05630edef982857887a7
#
_entry.id   18c8f1f1319b05630edef982857887a7
#
_cell.length_a   1.000
_cell.length_b   1.000
_cell.length_c   1.000
_cell.angle_alpha   90.00
_cell.angle_beta   90.00
_cell.angle_gamma   90.00
#
_symmetry.space_group_name_H-M   'P 1'
#
loop_
_entity.id
_entity.type
_entity.pdbx_description
1 polymer ?
#
loop_
_entity_poly.entity_id
_entity_poly.type
_entity_poly.pdbx_seq_one_letter_code
_entity_poly.pdbx_strand_id
1 'polypeptide(L)'
;LRGPKDSEVKLTIVRRGVDDQLYFTVKRDKIPILSLDASYMIQPKTGYIRINRFGATTAEEFAEALKSLQKKGMKDLILDLQGNGGGYLNAAIDLANEFLKQKELIVYTEGRAARRSDFFAKGTGNFKNGRLIILVDEYSASASEIVTGAIQDWDRGVVVGRRTFGKGLVQRPIDLPDGSMIRLTIARYYTPSGRCIQKPYDSTANLDGRLTGENSQDKY
;
A
#
# COMPACT_ATOMS: atom_id res chain seq x y z
N LEU A 1 -9.85 23.95 -10.86
CA LEU A 1 -10.42 23.01 -11.85
C LEU A 1 -11.47 22.06 -11.25
N ARG A 2 -11.53 21.91 -9.90
CA ARG A 2 -12.55 21.08 -9.24
C ARG A 2 -13.95 21.66 -9.41
N GLY A 3 -14.96 20.78 -9.40
CA GLY A 3 -16.36 21.16 -9.50
C GLY A 3 -17.27 19.95 -9.60
N PRO A 4 -18.60 20.13 -9.61
CA PRO A 4 -19.55 19.04 -9.74
C PRO A 4 -19.32 18.24 -11.03
N LYS A 5 -19.61 16.93 -10.98
CA LYS A 5 -19.63 16.11 -12.19
C LYS A 5 -20.59 16.72 -13.21
N ASP A 6 -20.27 16.56 -14.49
CA ASP A 6 -21.02 17.06 -15.65
C ASP A 6 -21.06 18.60 -15.83
N SER A 7 -20.50 19.38 -14.87
CA SER A 7 -20.33 20.82 -15.09
C SER A 7 -19.17 21.13 -16.02
N GLU A 8 -19.24 22.27 -16.69
CA GLU A 8 -18.19 22.70 -17.61
C GLU A 8 -17.17 23.61 -16.92
N VAL A 9 -15.92 23.54 -17.37
CA VAL A 9 -14.86 24.49 -17.03
C VAL A 9 -14.23 25.01 -18.31
N LYS A 10 -14.14 26.32 -18.42
CA LYS A 10 -13.44 26.99 -19.53
C LYS A 10 -11.99 27.22 -19.13
N LEU A 11 -11.08 26.77 -19.98
CA LEU A 11 -9.64 26.90 -19.76
C LEU A 11 -9.08 27.81 -20.84
N THR A 12 -8.27 28.78 -20.42
CA THR A 12 -7.42 29.57 -21.31
C THR A 12 -5.98 29.13 -21.08
N ILE A 13 -5.32 28.65 -22.11
CA ILE A 13 -3.97 28.10 -22.02
C ILE A 13 -3.02 28.97 -22.85
N VAL A 14 -1.94 29.40 -22.23
CA VAL A 14 -0.78 30.00 -22.92
C VAL A 14 0.26 28.92 -23.13
N ARG A 15 0.67 28.72 -24.38
CA ARG A 15 1.66 27.70 -24.77
C ARG A 15 2.89 28.38 -25.34
N ARG A 16 4.06 28.00 -24.87
CA ARG A 16 5.33 28.52 -25.39
C ARG A 16 5.47 28.18 -26.89
N GLY A 17 5.76 29.20 -27.70
CA GLY A 17 5.87 29.04 -29.17
C GLY A 17 4.54 29.10 -29.92
N VAL A 18 3.46 29.51 -29.27
CA VAL A 18 2.17 29.79 -29.89
C VAL A 18 1.76 31.19 -29.44
N ASP A 19 1.56 32.11 -30.38
CA ASP A 19 1.28 33.51 -30.10
C ASP A 19 -0.14 33.73 -29.56
N ASP A 20 -1.09 32.90 -30.00
CA ASP A 20 -2.47 32.98 -29.60
C ASP A 20 -2.79 32.17 -28.35
N GLN A 21 -3.72 32.67 -27.53
CA GLN A 21 -4.29 31.94 -26.41
C GLN A 21 -5.20 30.82 -26.92
N LEU A 22 -5.05 29.62 -26.33
CA LEU A 22 -5.86 28.46 -26.67
C LEU A 22 -7.03 28.37 -25.68
N TYR A 23 -8.24 28.19 -26.19
CA TYR A 23 -9.48 28.11 -25.40
C TYR A 23 -10.04 26.70 -25.48
N PHE A 24 -10.30 26.10 -24.31
CA PHE A 24 -10.91 24.78 -24.22
C PHE A 24 -12.09 24.81 -23.25
N THR A 25 -13.18 24.18 -23.63
CA THR A 25 -14.28 23.86 -22.71
C THR A 25 -14.20 22.38 -22.39
N VAL A 26 -14.02 22.05 -21.11
CA VAL A 26 -13.88 20.67 -20.63
C VAL A 26 -15.05 20.35 -19.71
N LYS A 27 -15.75 19.26 -20.00
CA LYS A 27 -16.80 18.72 -19.13
C LYS A 27 -16.13 17.93 -18.00
N ARG A 28 -16.46 18.24 -16.74
CA ARG A 28 -15.91 17.56 -15.56
C ARG A 28 -16.52 16.18 -15.44
N ASP A 29 -15.67 15.20 -15.15
CA ASP A 29 -16.08 13.85 -14.81
C ASP A 29 -15.24 13.33 -13.64
N LYS A 30 -15.64 12.18 -13.09
CA LYS A 30 -14.83 11.45 -12.11
C LYS A 30 -13.63 10.87 -12.84
N ILE A 31 -12.43 11.26 -12.42
CA ILE A 31 -11.19 10.65 -12.91
C ILE A 31 -10.90 9.45 -12.02
N PRO A 32 -10.98 8.21 -12.52
CA PRO A 32 -10.62 7.04 -11.73
C PRO A 32 -9.12 7.12 -11.41
N ILE A 33 -8.79 7.03 -10.14
CA ILE A 33 -7.39 6.94 -9.71
C ILE A 33 -7.10 5.45 -9.57
N LEU A 34 -6.52 4.88 -10.60
CA LEU A 34 -6.15 3.47 -10.62
C LEU A 34 -5.05 3.17 -9.60
N SER A 35 -5.13 2.00 -9.00
CA SER A 35 -4.13 1.47 -8.08
C SER A 35 -3.01 0.73 -8.81
N LEU A 36 -3.30 0.19 -9.98
CA LEU A 36 -2.35 -0.54 -10.81
C LEU A 36 -1.78 0.35 -11.91
N ASP A 37 -0.45 0.42 -11.99
CA ASP A 37 0.27 1.11 -13.06
C ASP A 37 0.54 0.21 -14.26
N ALA A 38 0.76 -1.09 -14.01
CA ALA A 38 1.15 -2.02 -15.05
C ALA A 38 0.69 -3.45 -14.74
N SER A 39 0.29 -4.17 -15.79
CA SER A 39 -0.03 -5.61 -15.73
C SER A 39 0.25 -6.25 -17.08
N TYR A 40 1.28 -7.10 -17.16
CA TYR A 40 1.68 -7.77 -18.41
C TYR A 40 2.47 -9.06 -18.16
N MET A 41 2.60 -9.88 -19.19
CA MET A 41 3.50 -11.04 -19.18
C MET A 41 4.92 -10.56 -19.46
N ILE A 42 5.83 -10.70 -18.46
CA ILE A 42 7.25 -10.33 -18.63
C ILE A 42 8.06 -11.43 -19.31
N GLN A 43 7.64 -12.68 -19.12
CA GLN A 43 8.19 -13.87 -19.76
C GLN A 43 7.08 -14.91 -19.98
N PRO A 44 7.30 -15.94 -20.82
CA PRO A 44 6.38 -17.07 -20.88
C PRO A 44 6.14 -17.63 -19.46
N LYS A 45 4.91 -17.67 -19.01
CA LYS A 45 4.46 -18.13 -17.66
C LYS A 45 4.72 -17.18 -16.50
N THR A 46 5.40 -16.06 -16.66
CA THR A 46 5.65 -15.09 -15.58
C THR A 46 4.91 -13.79 -15.85
N GLY A 47 3.97 -13.46 -14.97
CA GLY A 47 3.26 -12.17 -14.96
C GLY A 47 3.97 -11.14 -14.09
N TYR A 48 3.78 -9.89 -14.43
CA TYR A 48 4.21 -8.74 -13.65
C TYR A 48 3.00 -7.83 -13.40
N ILE A 49 2.81 -7.45 -12.13
CA ILE A 49 1.79 -6.49 -11.71
C ILE A 49 2.45 -5.45 -10.82
N ARG A 50 2.26 -4.17 -11.14
CA ARG A 50 2.72 -3.05 -10.30
C ARG A 50 1.54 -2.34 -9.67
N ILE A 51 1.59 -2.20 -8.34
CA ILE A 51 0.61 -1.46 -7.54
C ILE A 51 1.30 -0.22 -6.97
N ASN A 52 0.82 0.96 -7.32
CA ASN A 52 1.39 2.24 -6.88
C ASN A 52 0.79 2.75 -5.57
N ARG A 53 -0.40 2.26 -5.19
CA ARG A 53 -1.13 2.65 -3.99
C ARG A 53 -2.17 1.62 -3.60
N PHE A 54 -2.59 1.65 -2.34
CA PHE A 54 -3.71 0.84 -1.85
C PHE A 54 -4.98 1.71 -1.74
N GLY A 55 -5.78 1.73 -2.80
CA GLY A 55 -7.07 2.41 -2.90
C GLY A 55 -8.25 1.48 -2.61
N ALA A 56 -9.47 2.02 -2.72
CA ALA A 56 -10.69 1.25 -2.51
C ALA A 56 -10.92 0.16 -3.57
N THR A 57 -10.40 0.36 -4.78
CA THR A 57 -10.58 -0.54 -5.95
C THR A 57 -9.39 -1.48 -6.17
N THR A 58 -8.34 -1.41 -5.35
CA THR A 58 -7.09 -2.17 -5.56
C THR A 58 -7.32 -3.67 -5.66
N ALA A 59 -8.16 -4.24 -4.80
CA ALA A 59 -8.44 -5.68 -4.80
C ALA A 59 -9.15 -6.12 -6.09
N GLU A 60 -10.11 -5.34 -6.56
CA GLU A 60 -10.85 -5.60 -7.80
C GLU A 60 -9.92 -5.49 -9.02
N GLU A 61 -9.17 -4.38 -9.13
CA GLU A 61 -8.20 -4.16 -10.20
C GLU A 61 -7.16 -5.29 -10.25
N PHE A 62 -6.64 -5.71 -9.08
CA PHE A 62 -5.69 -6.80 -8.99
C PHE A 62 -6.28 -8.14 -9.43
N ALA A 63 -7.49 -8.47 -8.98
CA ALA A 63 -8.16 -9.71 -9.36
C ALA A 63 -8.43 -9.78 -10.87
N GLU A 64 -8.83 -8.69 -11.50
CA GLU A 64 -9.01 -8.59 -12.96
C GLU A 64 -7.68 -8.77 -13.71
N ALA A 65 -6.62 -8.08 -13.27
CA ALA A 65 -5.29 -8.21 -13.84
C ALA A 65 -4.76 -9.64 -13.72
N LEU A 66 -4.89 -10.25 -12.54
CA LEU A 66 -4.49 -11.62 -12.27
C LEU A 66 -5.20 -12.61 -13.22
N LYS A 67 -6.53 -12.49 -13.29
CA LYS A 67 -7.35 -13.33 -14.20
C LYS A 67 -6.94 -13.16 -15.67
N SER A 68 -6.64 -11.94 -16.10
CA SER A 68 -6.17 -11.65 -17.45
C SER A 68 -4.83 -12.33 -17.75
N LEU A 69 -3.88 -12.28 -16.79
CA LEU A 69 -2.57 -12.90 -16.95
C LEU A 69 -2.67 -14.44 -16.90
N GLN A 70 -3.53 -14.98 -16.03
CA GLN A 70 -3.78 -16.43 -15.96
C GLN A 70 -4.35 -16.98 -17.28
N LYS A 71 -5.25 -16.25 -17.96
CA LYS A 71 -5.73 -16.60 -19.30
C LYS A 71 -4.63 -16.63 -20.35
N LYS A 72 -3.55 -15.85 -20.15
CA LYS A 72 -2.35 -15.85 -21.01
C LYS A 72 -1.32 -16.92 -20.61
N GLY A 73 -1.67 -17.80 -19.67
CA GLY A 73 -0.82 -18.92 -19.24
C GLY A 73 0.14 -18.59 -18.09
N MET A 74 -0.09 -17.49 -17.35
CA MET A 74 0.72 -17.16 -16.19
C MET A 74 0.65 -18.28 -15.13
N LYS A 75 1.81 -18.61 -14.56
CA LYS A 75 1.99 -19.53 -13.44
C LYS A 75 2.71 -18.87 -12.26
N ASP A 76 3.60 -17.95 -12.54
CA ASP A 76 4.45 -17.25 -11.59
C ASP A 76 4.18 -15.74 -11.66
N LEU A 77 4.30 -15.05 -10.53
CA LEU A 77 3.98 -13.63 -10.41
C LEU A 77 5.12 -12.84 -9.77
N ILE A 78 5.43 -11.71 -10.39
CA ILE A 78 6.20 -10.63 -9.77
C ILE A 78 5.22 -9.52 -9.41
N LEU A 79 5.08 -9.25 -8.12
CA LEU A 79 4.29 -8.14 -7.56
C LEU A 79 5.26 -7.01 -7.20
N ASP A 80 5.11 -5.87 -7.85
CA ASP A 80 5.96 -4.71 -7.60
C ASP A 80 5.23 -3.69 -6.72
N LEU A 81 5.81 -3.45 -5.54
CA LEU A 81 5.38 -2.47 -4.54
C LEU A 81 6.43 -1.38 -4.33
N GLN A 82 7.42 -1.25 -5.21
CA GLN A 82 8.43 -0.19 -5.13
C GLN A 82 7.78 1.19 -5.30
N GLY A 83 8.15 2.13 -4.41
CA GLY A 83 7.57 3.47 -4.40
C GLY A 83 6.15 3.54 -3.81
N ASN A 84 5.56 2.43 -3.38
CA ASN A 84 4.19 2.38 -2.86
C ASN A 84 4.13 2.73 -1.38
N GLY A 85 3.73 3.96 -1.06
CA GLY A 85 3.58 4.47 0.32
C GLY A 85 2.42 3.87 1.14
N GLY A 86 1.69 2.88 0.60
CA GLY A 86 0.58 2.21 1.26
C GLY A 86 -0.79 2.78 0.88
N GLY A 87 -1.71 2.77 1.83
CA GLY A 87 -3.10 3.20 1.67
C GLY A 87 -4.04 2.50 2.65
N TYR A 88 -5.19 2.04 2.18
CA TYR A 88 -6.20 1.43 3.04
C TYR A 88 -5.78 0.05 3.57
N LEU A 89 -5.99 -0.16 4.89
CA LEU A 89 -5.74 -1.45 5.54
C LEU A 89 -6.53 -2.59 4.90
N ASN A 90 -7.82 -2.36 4.64
CA ASN A 90 -8.68 -3.40 4.05
C ASN A 90 -8.17 -3.82 2.66
N ALA A 91 -7.67 -2.89 1.85
CA ALA A 91 -7.08 -3.21 0.54
C ALA A 91 -5.82 -4.09 0.67
N ALA A 92 -5.00 -3.85 1.71
CA ALA A 92 -3.85 -4.71 2.01
C ALA A 92 -4.27 -6.11 2.45
N ILE A 93 -5.30 -6.20 3.31
CA ILE A 93 -5.85 -7.49 3.78
C ILE A 93 -6.43 -8.28 2.61
N ASP A 94 -7.22 -7.63 1.75
CA ASP A 94 -7.83 -8.28 0.60
C ASP A 94 -6.79 -8.72 -0.43
N LEU A 95 -5.73 -7.92 -0.65
CA LEU A 95 -4.62 -8.31 -1.52
C LEU A 95 -3.82 -9.48 -0.93
N ALA A 96 -3.49 -9.46 0.36
CA ALA A 96 -2.78 -10.56 1.01
C ALA A 96 -3.60 -11.86 0.97
N ASN A 97 -4.93 -11.76 1.07
CA ASN A 97 -5.84 -12.89 0.96
C ASN A 97 -5.75 -13.61 -0.41
N GLU A 98 -5.34 -12.94 -1.49
CA GLU A 98 -5.13 -13.57 -2.80
C GLU A 98 -4.04 -14.66 -2.77
N PHE A 99 -3.09 -14.54 -1.84
CA PHE A 99 -1.90 -15.38 -1.74
C PHE A 99 -1.94 -16.40 -0.61
N LEU A 100 -2.68 -16.12 0.46
CA LEU A 100 -2.64 -16.87 1.72
C LEU A 100 -3.77 -17.89 1.83
N LYS A 101 -3.54 -18.93 2.63
CA LYS A 101 -4.53 -19.96 2.93
C LYS A 101 -5.52 -19.47 3.99
N GLN A 102 -6.65 -20.15 4.10
CA GLN A 102 -7.64 -19.85 5.12
C GLN A 102 -7.05 -19.94 6.52
N LYS A 103 -7.39 -18.95 7.38
CA LYS A 103 -6.92 -18.82 8.77
C LYS A 103 -5.44 -18.47 8.94
N GLU A 104 -4.68 -18.24 7.88
CA GLU A 104 -3.36 -17.65 8.02
C GLU A 104 -3.50 -16.19 8.45
N LEU A 105 -2.78 -15.80 9.52
CA LEU A 105 -2.78 -14.42 10.03
C LEU A 105 -2.10 -13.51 9.01
N ILE A 106 -2.72 -12.39 8.68
CA ILE A 106 -2.15 -11.39 7.76
C ILE A 106 -1.38 -10.33 8.57
N VAL A 107 -2.05 -9.78 9.57
CA VAL A 107 -1.53 -8.70 10.42
C VAL A 107 -2.34 -8.66 11.70
N TYR A 108 -1.74 -8.21 12.78
CA TYR A 108 -2.51 -7.81 13.95
C TYR A 108 -2.13 -6.40 14.40
N THR A 109 -3.05 -5.77 15.13
CA THR A 109 -2.82 -4.47 15.74
C THR A 109 -2.89 -4.60 17.26
N GLU A 110 -2.01 -3.89 17.95
CA GLU A 110 -2.00 -3.84 19.41
C GLU A 110 -1.45 -2.50 19.89
N GLY A 111 -1.98 -1.98 20.98
CA GLY A 111 -1.56 -0.72 21.58
C GLY A 111 -1.80 -0.68 23.08
N ARG A 112 -1.25 0.34 23.75
CA ARG A 112 -1.34 0.49 25.21
C ARG A 112 -2.79 0.47 25.72
N ALA A 113 -3.70 1.13 24.99
CA ALA A 113 -5.13 1.23 25.32
C ALA A 113 -6.03 0.54 24.29
N ALA A 114 -5.45 -0.07 23.25
CA ALA A 114 -6.16 -0.80 22.22
C ALA A 114 -5.81 -2.29 22.34
N ARG A 115 -6.82 -3.12 22.58
CA ARG A 115 -6.64 -4.58 22.65
C ARG A 115 -6.19 -5.09 21.28
N ARG A 116 -5.48 -6.21 21.29
CA ARG A 116 -5.07 -6.92 20.08
C ARG A 116 -6.27 -7.23 19.20
N SER A 117 -6.11 -6.95 17.91
CA SER A 117 -7.10 -7.27 16.87
C SER A 117 -6.39 -7.96 15.72
N ASP A 118 -6.79 -9.20 15.42
CA ASP A 118 -6.18 -10.06 14.43
C ASP A 118 -6.98 -10.03 13.11
N PHE A 119 -6.26 -10.02 11.98
CA PHE A 119 -6.83 -10.07 10.64
C PHE A 119 -6.33 -11.32 9.91
N PHE A 120 -7.23 -12.24 9.60
CA PHE A 120 -6.92 -13.52 9.00
C PHE A 120 -7.33 -13.59 7.53
N ALA A 121 -6.61 -14.39 6.76
CA ALA A 121 -6.96 -14.72 5.39
C ALA A 121 -8.23 -15.59 5.34
N LYS A 122 -9.11 -15.28 4.40
CA LYS A 122 -10.33 -16.02 4.13
C LYS A 122 -10.09 -17.29 3.29
N GLY A 123 -8.94 -17.36 2.64
CA GLY A 123 -8.55 -18.46 1.75
C GLY A 123 -9.33 -18.51 0.44
N THR A 124 -9.96 -17.40 0.05
CA THR A 124 -10.75 -17.29 -1.19
C THR A 124 -9.92 -16.81 -2.38
N GLY A 125 -8.63 -16.50 -2.16
CA GLY A 125 -7.75 -15.92 -3.16
C GLY A 125 -7.45 -16.84 -4.35
N ASN A 126 -7.04 -16.25 -5.45
CA ASN A 126 -6.89 -16.90 -6.76
C ASN A 126 -5.43 -17.23 -7.09
N PHE A 127 -4.45 -16.85 -6.22
CA PHE A 127 -3.02 -17.09 -6.44
C PHE A 127 -2.34 -17.70 -5.21
N LYS A 128 -2.93 -18.75 -4.64
CA LYS A 128 -2.36 -19.50 -3.50
C LYS A 128 -1.19 -20.39 -3.89
N ASN A 129 -1.08 -20.77 -5.15
CA ASN A 129 -0.04 -21.59 -5.71
C ASN A 129 0.72 -20.81 -6.79
N GLY A 130 1.90 -21.31 -7.16
CA GLY A 130 2.79 -20.60 -8.08
C GLY A 130 3.87 -19.80 -7.33
N ARG A 131 4.96 -19.50 -8.00
CA ARG A 131 6.05 -18.71 -7.41
C ARG A 131 5.64 -17.27 -7.34
N LEU A 132 5.87 -16.65 -6.18
CA LEU A 132 5.59 -15.24 -5.91
C LEU A 132 6.89 -14.53 -5.53
N ILE A 133 7.19 -13.45 -6.23
CA ILE A 133 8.24 -12.51 -5.87
C ILE A 133 7.59 -11.17 -5.60
N ILE A 134 7.95 -10.51 -4.49
CA ILE A 134 7.52 -9.15 -4.17
C ILE A 134 8.74 -8.23 -4.24
N LEU A 135 8.64 -7.19 -5.07
CA LEU A 135 9.66 -6.16 -5.15
C LEU A 135 9.31 -5.01 -4.21
N VAL A 136 10.28 -4.57 -3.41
CA VAL A 136 10.12 -3.47 -2.43
C VAL A 136 11.33 -2.55 -2.44
N ASP A 137 11.13 -1.34 -1.93
CA ASP A 137 12.18 -0.36 -1.71
C ASP A 137 11.96 0.44 -0.42
N GLU A 138 12.79 1.41 -0.16
CA GLU A 138 12.74 2.31 1.00
C GLU A 138 11.49 3.20 1.06
N TYR A 139 10.72 3.29 -0.02
CA TYR A 139 9.44 4.01 -0.11
C TYR A 139 8.23 3.11 0.06
N SER A 140 8.43 1.78 0.00
CA SER A 140 7.37 0.80 0.31
C SER A 140 6.98 0.93 1.78
N ALA A 141 5.73 1.33 2.06
CA ALA A 141 5.31 1.69 3.42
C ALA A 141 3.90 1.18 3.78
N SER A 142 3.62 1.04 5.08
CA SER A 142 2.27 0.81 5.62
C SER A 142 1.58 -0.43 5.02
N ALA A 143 0.55 -0.26 4.19
CA ALA A 143 -0.17 -1.35 3.53
C ALA A 143 0.74 -2.28 2.72
N SER A 144 1.77 -1.72 2.05
CA SER A 144 2.80 -2.50 1.35
C SER A 144 3.58 -3.39 2.32
N GLU A 145 3.91 -2.88 3.50
CA GLU A 145 4.66 -3.61 4.53
C GLU A 145 3.81 -4.70 5.19
N ILE A 146 2.48 -4.48 5.31
CA ILE A 146 1.53 -5.49 5.78
C ILE A 146 1.51 -6.68 4.83
N VAL A 147 1.32 -6.44 3.53
CA VAL A 147 1.31 -7.52 2.52
C VAL A 147 2.65 -8.24 2.49
N THR A 148 3.74 -7.48 2.39
CA THR A 148 5.09 -8.04 2.30
C THR A 148 5.46 -8.85 3.54
N GLY A 149 5.15 -8.32 4.73
CA GLY A 149 5.41 -8.99 6.00
C GLY A 149 4.63 -10.30 6.14
N ALA A 150 3.36 -10.32 5.75
CA ALA A 150 2.55 -11.52 5.77
C ALA A 150 3.08 -12.60 4.82
N ILE A 151 3.43 -12.22 3.59
CA ILE A 151 3.99 -13.15 2.60
C ILE A 151 5.34 -13.71 3.04
N GLN A 152 6.19 -12.87 3.63
CA GLN A 152 7.49 -13.25 4.15
C GLN A 152 7.38 -14.21 5.34
N ASP A 153 6.52 -13.90 6.32
CA ASP A 153 6.40 -14.67 7.55
C ASP A 153 5.77 -16.07 7.33
N TRP A 154 4.97 -16.24 6.27
CA TRP A 154 4.40 -17.52 5.86
C TRP A 154 5.24 -18.26 4.82
N ASP A 155 6.44 -17.80 4.49
CA ASP A 155 7.28 -18.35 3.39
C ASP A 155 6.49 -18.54 2.08
N ARG A 156 5.45 -17.70 1.86
CA ARG A 156 4.60 -17.81 0.69
C ARG A 156 5.29 -17.33 -0.58
N GLY A 157 6.25 -16.44 -0.46
CA GLY A 157 6.98 -15.84 -1.56
C GLY A 157 8.29 -15.22 -1.13
N VAL A 158 9.08 -14.83 -2.12
CA VAL A 158 10.40 -14.20 -1.91
C VAL A 158 10.25 -12.69 -1.99
N VAL A 159 10.76 -11.99 -0.98
CA VAL A 159 10.83 -10.52 -0.96
C VAL A 159 12.21 -10.09 -1.44
N VAL A 160 12.24 -9.23 -2.45
CA VAL A 160 13.47 -8.75 -3.09
C VAL A 160 13.49 -7.23 -3.10
N GLY A 161 14.60 -6.64 -2.72
CA GLY A 161 14.79 -5.19 -2.76
C GLY A 161 15.52 -4.64 -1.55
N ARG A 162 15.14 -3.43 -1.14
CA ARG A 162 15.76 -2.73 -0.01
C ARG A 162 14.84 -2.80 1.22
N ARG A 163 15.42 -2.46 2.38
CA ARG A 163 14.64 -2.32 3.61
C ARG A 163 13.51 -1.30 3.40
N THR A 164 12.29 -1.70 3.74
CA THR A 164 11.09 -0.86 3.63
C THR A 164 11.08 0.29 4.63
N PHE A 165 10.14 1.21 4.48
CA PHE A 165 10.08 2.47 5.22
C PHE A 165 9.96 2.29 6.74
N GLY A 166 9.13 1.34 7.20
CA GLY A 166 8.85 1.12 8.62
C GLY A 166 7.73 2.00 9.16
N LYS A 167 6.61 2.13 8.43
CA LYS A 167 5.42 2.87 8.86
C LYS A 167 4.35 1.92 9.39
N GLY A 168 4.38 1.63 10.69
CA GLY A 168 3.53 0.66 11.35
C GLY A 168 2.58 1.25 12.40
N LEU A 169 2.18 2.52 12.32
CA LEU A 169 1.27 3.16 13.27
C LEU A 169 -0.17 3.11 12.80
N VAL A 170 -1.07 2.71 13.70
CA VAL A 170 -2.52 2.82 13.54
C VAL A 170 -2.96 4.17 14.07
N GLN A 171 -3.45 5.02 13.18
CA GLN A 171 -3.92 6.36 13.52
C GLN A 171 -5.43 6.45 13.38
N ARG A 172 -6.09 7.02 14.37
CA ARG A 172 -7.53 7.29 14.40
C ARG A 172 -7.78 8.80 14.30
N PRO A 173 -8.55 9.25 13.31
CA PRO A 173 -9.02 10.63 13.29
C PRO A 173 -10.07 10.83 14.40
N ILE A 174 -10.00 11.96 15.08
CA ILE A 174 -10.98 12.41 16.09
C ILE A 174 -11.36 13.83 15.74
N ASP A 175 -12.63 14.02 15.41
CA ASP A 175 -13.19 15.34 15.13
C ASP A 175 -13.38 16.10 16.44
N LEU A 176 -13.04 17.39 16.45
CA LEU A 176 -13.21 18.29 17.58
C LEU A 176 -14.44 19.19 17.38
N PRO A 177 -15.01 19.74 18.49
CA PRO A 177 -16.24 20.56 18.41
C PRO A 177 -16.12 21.82 17.56
N ASP A 178 -14.92 22.33 17.36
CA ASP A 178 -14.61 23.52 16.52
C ASP A 178 -14.46 23.19 15.02
N GLY A 179 -14.69 21.92 14.62
CA GLY A 179 -14.54 21.45 13.25
C GLY A 179 -13.10 21.09 12.86
N SER A 180 -12.13 21.24 13.75
CA SER A 180 -10.78 20.74 13.57
C SER A 180 -10.70 19.22 13.82
N MET A 181 -9.59 18.58 13.40
CA MET A 181 -9.40 17.15 13.55
C MET A 181 -7.99 16.86 14.08
N ILE A 182 -7.89 15.95 15.02
CA ILE A 182 -6.61 15.36 15.45
C ILE A 182 -6.47 13.93 14.95
N ARG A 183 -5.24 13.52 14.63
CA ARG A 183 -4.91 12.11 14.34
C ARG A 183 -4.12 11.53 15.49
N LEU A 184 -4.77 10.67 16.26
CA LEU A 184 -4.17 10.02 17.41
C LEU A 184 -3.64 8.64 17.05
N THR A 185 -2.38 8.36 17.36
CA THR A 185 -1.83 7.01 17.29
C THR A 185 -2.39 6.18 18.45
N ILE A 186 -3.07 5.07 18.12
CA ILE A 186 -3.74 4.21 19.10
C ILE A 186 -3.13 2.80 19.21
N ALA A 187 -2.45 2.33 18.16
CA ALA A 187 -1.86 1.00 18.09
C ALA A 187 -0.69 0.96 17.08
N ARG A 188 0.00 -0.18 17.07
CA ARG A 188 1.00 -0.54 16.06
C ARG A 188 0.55 -1.76 15.27
N TYR A 189 1.07 -1.88 14.05
CA TYR A 189 0.91 -3.07 13.21
C TYR A 189 2.05 -4.05 13.47
N TYR A 190 1.69 -5.32 13.54
CA TYR A 190 2.61 -6.44 13.71
C TYR A 190 2.37 -7.51 12.66
N THR A 191 3.44 -8.08 12.15
CA THR A 191 3.40 -9.20 11.18
C THR A 191 2.99 -10.51 11.88
N PRO A 192 2.65 -11.57 11.15
CA PRO A 192 2.27 -12.86 11.75
C PRO A 192 3.26 -13.42 12.76
N SER A 193 4.56 -13.25 12.53
CA SER A 193 5.62 -13.69 13.46
C SER A 193 5.84 -12.78 14.67
N GLY A 194 5.08 -11.68 14.78
CA GLY A 194 5.17 -10.74 15.91
C GLY A 194 6.15 -9.59 15.71
N ARG A 195 6.75 -9.44 14.52
CA ARG A 195 7.62 -8.30 14.23
C ARG A 195 6.81 -7.01 14.15
N CYS A 196 7.25 -5.97 14.86
CA CYS A 196 6.64 -4.63 14.73
C CYS A 196 7.03 -4.00 13.40
N ILE A 197 6.06 -3.59 12.59
CA ILE A 197 6.32 -2.89 11.32
C ILE A 197 6.91 -1.50 11.57
N GLN A 198 6.52 -0.84 12.67
CA GLN A 198 7.01 0.49 12.98
C GLN A 198 8.51 0.48 13.27
N LYS A 199 9.25 1.23 12.45
CA LYS A 199 10.67 1.51 12.72
C LYS A 199 10.81 2.21 14.08
N PRO A 200 11.75 1.79 14.96
CA PRO A 200 12.01 2.49 16.20
C PRO A 200 12.32 3.96 15.93
N TYR A 201 11.81 4.84 16.79
CA TYR A 201 12.27 6.22 16.81
C TYR A 201 13.67 6.23 17.41
N ASP A 202 14.60 6.92 16.77
CA ASP A 202 15.91 7.13 17.37
C ASP A 202 15.69 7.83 18.73
N SER A 203 16.14 7.16 19.79
CA SER A 203 16.03 7.65 21.18
C SER A 203 16.88 8.91 21.43
N THR A 204 17.54 9.41 20.39
CA THR A 204 18.46 10.56 20.40
C THR A 204 17.78 11.90 20.08
N ALA A 205 16.51 11.92 19.69
CA ALA A 205 15.78 13.18 19.50
C ALA A 205 15.01 13.53 20.77
N ASN A 206 15.56 14.42 21.59
CA ASN A 206 14.82 15.07 22.66
C ASN A 206 13.72 15.97 22.07
N LEU A 207 12.69 16.26 22.85
CA LEU A 207 11.57 17.16 22.49
C LEU A 207 12.02 18.53 21.99
N ASP A 208 13.27 18.91 22.23
CA ASP A 208 13.91 20.16 21.78
C ASP A 208 14.68 20.04 20.46
N GLY A 209 14.61 18.91 19.76
CA GLY A 209 15.29 18.70 18.48
C GLY A 209 16.81 18.61 18.56
N ARG A 210 17.40 18.43 19.74
CA ARG A 210 18.84 18.21 19.92
C ARG A 210 19.16 16.72 19.96
N LEU A 211 20.11 16.30 19.13
CA LEU A 211 20.64 14.94 19.08
C LEU A 211 21.49 14.68 20.33
N THR A 212 21.10 13.77 21.20
CA THR A 212 21.98 13.23 22.23
C THR A 212 22.47 11.85 21.78
N GLY A 213 23.75 11.76 21.47
CA GLY A 213 24.36 10.52 21.01
C GLY A 213 24.50 9.51 22.15
N GLU A 214 23.75 8.42 22.09
CA GLU A 214 24.17 7.12 22.63
C GLU A 214 23.59 6.02 21.74
N ASN A 215 24.51 5.22 21.20
CA ASN A 215 24.21 4.05 20.38
C ASN A 215 23.49 2.98 21.21
N SER A 216 22.21 2.80 21.01
CA SER A 216 21.59 1.54 21.38
C SER A 216 21.78 0.54 20.23
N GLN A 217 22.64 -0.45 20.43
CA GLN A 217 22.71 -1.64 19.59
C GLN A 217 21.39 -2.40 19.74
N ASP A 218 20.50 -2.23 18.78
CA ASP A 218 19.31 -3.06 18.68
C ASP A 218 19.71 -4.43 18.18
N LYS A 219 19.65 -5.39 19.08
CA LYS A 219 19.69 -6.81 18.75
C LYS A 219 18.37 -7.19 18.08
N TYR A 220 18.45 -7.66 16.86
CA TYR A 220 17.42 -8.41 16.15
C TYR A 220 17.76 -9.89 16.14
#